data_a2092600112a34bbe81dadf7f2ab814d
#
_entry.id   a2092600112a34bbe81dadf7f2ab814d
#
_cell.length_a   1.000
_cell.length_b   1.000
_cell.length_c   1.000
_cell.angle_alpha   90.00
_cell.angle_beta   90.00
_cell.angle_gamma   90.00
#
_symmetry.space_group_name_H-M   'P 1'
#
loop_
_entity.id
_entity.type
_entity.pdbx_description
1 polymer ?
#
loop_
_entity_poly.entity_id
_entity_poly.type
_entity_poly.pdbx_seq_one_letter_code
_entity_poly.pdbx_strand_id
1 'polypeptide(L)'
;MGKTITAVNIKKLWYGDTSKITAKLTGVLLFNLLKTATEVKNVHGETWTLEEAEANKTVYKNQLTGKVYRSDKEMGEVKMNFTIGEYDYATKADLLGGTATDTTWERAKGKVSIEKFLVGLTEDDQYIVIPRADIAAREATTDKAVGLPIVGTEIEPTNEQVAAEYWFDASVVKSA
;
A
#
# COMPACT_ATOMS: atom_id res chain seq x y z
N MET A 1 -18.63 20.32 -11.89
CA MET A 1 -19.10 19.39 -10.83
C MET A 1 -18.21 18.15 -10.88
N GLY A 2 -17.62 17.75 -9.77
CA GLY A 2 -16.77 16.55 -9.72
C GLY A 2 -17.60 15.29 -9.97
N LYS A 3 -16.96 14.27 -10.57
CA LYS A 3 -17.55 12.93 -10.72
C LYS A 3 -17.67 12.29 -9.33
N THR A 4 -18.82 11.76 -8.98
CA THR A 4 -18.94 10.89 -7.80
C THR A 4 -18.20 9.61 -8.05
N ILE A 5 -17.36 9.19 -7.09
CA ILE A 5 -16.61 7.96 -7.16
C ILE A 5 -17.09 6.98 -6.10
N THR A 6 -17.00 5.71 -6.45
CA THR A 6 -17.08 4.57 -5.53
C THR A 6 -15.81 3.74 -5.70
N ALA A 7 -15.43 3.01 -4.67
CA ALA A 7 -14.27 2.12 -4.71
C ALA A 7 -14.63 0.86 -3.93
N VAL A 8 -15.01 -0.18 -4.66
CA VAL A 8 -15.47 -1.44 -4.10
C VAL A 8 -14.51 -2.54 -4.54
N ASN A 9 -14.10 -3.35 -3.60
CA ASN A 9 -13.21 -4.49 -3.82
C ASN A 9 -11.97 -4.16 -4.65
N ILE A 10 -11.17 -5.17 -4.96
CA ILE A 10 -10.01 -5.04 -5.83
C ILE A 10 -10.10 -6.04 -6.97
N LYS A 11 -9.75 -5.63 -8.18
CA LYS A 11 -9.63 -6.52 -9.34
C LYS A 11 -8.19 -6.75 -9.80
N LYS A 12 -7.27 -5.84 -9.44
CA LYS A 12 -5.84 -5.97 -9.71
C LYS A 12 -5.00 -5.29 -8.64
N LEU A 13 -3.83 -5.84 -8.39
CA LEU A 13 -2.89 -5.32 -7.40
C LEU A 13 -1.46 -5.46 -7.94
N TRP A 14 -0.65 -4.42 -7.73
CA TRP A 14 0.77 -4.40 -8.11
C TRP A 14 1.61 -3.86 -6.96
N TYR A 15 2.87 -4.27 -6.97
CA TYR A 15 3.89 -3.68 -6.12
C TYR A 15 5.20 -3.51 -6.90
N GLY A 16 6.11 -2.73 -6.36
CA GLY A 16 7.45 -2.58 -6.93
C GLY A 16 8.33 -1.68 -6.08
N ASP A 17 9.56 -1.48 -6.54
CA ASP A 17 10.54 -0.69 -5.81
C ASP A 17 10.19 0.79 -5.81
N THR A 18 10.28 1.42 -4.64
CA THR A 18 9.98 2.84 -4.45
C THR A 18 10.85 3.76 -5.30
N SER A 19 12.07 3.32 -5.66
CA SER A 19 13.01 4.05 -6.51
C SER A 19 12.49 4.32 -7.93
N LYS A 20 11.47 3.61 -8.37
CA LYS A 20 10.83 3.82 -9.68
C LYS A 20 9.92 5.06 -9.71
N ILE A 21 9.58 5.61 -8.56
CA ILE A 21 8.76 6.83 -8.45
C ILE A 21 9.67 8.00 -8.13
N THR A 22 10.05 8.73 -9.18
CA THR A 22 11.04 9.82 -9.10
C THR A 22 10.42 11.21 -9.20
N ALA A 23 9.13 11.31 -9.49
CA ALA A 23 8.42 12.57 -9.67
C ALA A 23 6.95 12.44 -9.26
N LYS A 24 6.26 13.58 -9.15
CA LYS A 24 4.81 13.62 -8.94
C LYS A 24 4.10 12.72 -9.96
N LEU A 25 3.32 11.77 -9.48
CA LEU A 25 2.58 10.86 -10.35
C LEU A 25 1.48 11.58 -11.14
N THR A 26 1.40 11.20 -12.40
CA THR A 26 0.29 11.51 -13.31
C THR A 26 -0.29 10.21 -13.85
N GLY A 27 -1.45 10.24 -14.49
CA GLY A 27 -2.03 9.03 -15.09
C GLY A 27 -1.09 8.34 -16.09
N VAL A 28 -0.37 9.11 -16.91
CA VAL A 28 0.62 8.59 -17.87
C VAL A 28 1.81 7.95 -17.14
N LEU A 29 2.35 8.60 -16.11
CA LEU A 29 3.46 8.04 -15.34
C LEU A 29 3.04 6.78 -14.60
N LEU A 30 1.83 6.73 -14.05
CA LEU A 30 1.29 5.52 -13.43
C LEU A 30 1.14 4.40 -14.45
N PHE A 31 0.62 4.68 -15.64
CA PHE A 31 0.52 3.68 -16.71
C PHE A 31 1.89 3.07 -17.05
N ASN A 32 2.93 3.90 -17.18
CA ASN A 32 4.29 3.42 -17.44
C ASN A 32 4.90 2.67 -16.26
N LEU A 33 4.62 3.11 -15.04
CA LEU A 33 5.05 2.43 -13.81
C LEU A 33 4.48 1.00 -13.73
N LEU A 34 3.21 0.83 -14.06
CA LEU A 34 2.53 -0.48 -14.03
C LEU A 34 3.13 -1.50 -15.01
N LYS A 35 3.71 -1.04 -16.12
CA LYS A 35 4.41 -1.94 -17.06
C LYS A 35 5.65 -2.60 -16.46
N THR A 36 6.25 -1.99 -15.45
CA THR A 36 7.47 -2.46 -14.78
C THR A 36 7.21 -2.98 -13.38
N ALA A 37 5.98 -2.87 -12.90
CA ALA A 37 5.56 -3.36 -11.60
C ALA A 37 5.29 -4.86 -11.64
N THR A 38 5.39 -5.49 -10.47
CA THR A 38 5.01 -6.89 -10.30
C THR A 38 3.52 -6.97 -9.99
N GLU A 39 2.76 -7.63 -10.87
CA GLU A 39 1.34 -7.90 -10.63
C GLU A 39 1.17 -9.08 -9.68
N VAL A 40 0.36 -8.91 -8.65
CA VAL A 40 -0.01 -9.98 -7.73
C VAL A 40 -1.06 -10.85 -8.42
N LYS A 41 -0.73 -12.12 -8.65
CA LYS A 41 -1.59 -13.04 -9.43
C LYS A 41 -2.82 -13.51 -8.67
N ASN A 42 -2.72 -13.62 -7.35
CA ASN A 42 -3.80 -14.15 -6.52
C ASN A 42 -3.85 -13.39 -5.19
N VAL A 43 -4.94 -12.68 -4.95
CA VAL A 43 -5.28 -12.11 -3.65
C VAL A 43 -6.38 -12.97 -3.05
N HIS A 44 -6.14 -13.55 -1.88
CA HIS A 44 -7.12 -14.38 -1.19
C HIS A 44 -8.40 -13.58 -0.91
N GLY A 45 -9.56 -14.22 -1.10
CA GLY A 45 -10.85 -13.54 -1.02
C GLY A 45 -11.07 -12.79 0.30
N GLU A 46 -11.65 -11.62 0.22
CA GLU A 46 -12.02 -10.76 1.36
C GLU A 46 -10.85 -10.30 2.25
N THR A 47 -9.60 -10.36 1.74
CA THR A 47 -8.43 -9.95 2.53
C THR A 47 -7.90 -8.57 2.18
N TRP A 48 -8.28 -8.01 1.03
CA TRP A 48 -7.85 -6.66 0.67
C TRP A 48 -8.66 -5.61 1.41
N THR A 49 -7.97 -4.71 2.10
CA THR A 49 -8.55 -3.54 2.74
C THR A 49 -7.64 -2.33 2.57
N LEU A 50 -8.25 -1.14 2.55
CA LEU A 50 -7.56 0.13 2.68
C LEU A 50 -8.20 0.86 3.86
N GLU A 51 -7.42 1.14 4.88
CA GLU A 51 -7.92 1.72 6.12
C GLU A 51 -6.99 2.85 6.60
N GLU A 52 -7.58 3.97 6.97
CA GLU A 52 -6.92 5.04 7.70
C GLU A 52 -7.35 4.94 9.17
N ALA A 53 -6.40 4.87 10.09
CA ALA A 53 -6.70 4.87 11.51
C ALA A 53 -7.29 6.23 11.94
N GLU A 54 -8.13 6.22 12.96
CA GLU A 54 -8.67 7.47 13.51
C GLU A 54 -7.55 8.39 13.99
N ALA A 55 -7.71 9.68 13.74
CA ALA A 55 -6.74 10.68 14.18
C ALA A 55 -6.73 10.80 15.70
N ASN A 56 -5.53 10.84 16.27
CA ASN A 56 -5.33 11.13 17.68
C ASN A 56 -5.54 12.61 17.94
N LYS A 57 -6.40 12.91 18.91
CA LYS A 57 -6.69 14.29 19.33
C LYS A 57 -6.22 14.54 20.75
N THR A 58 -5.32 15.51 20.89
CA THR A 58 -4.88 16.00 22.21
C THR A 58 -5.52 17.35 22.46
N VAL A 59 -6.19 17.49 23.61
CA VAL A 59 -6.82 18.75 24.00
C VAL A 59 -6.12 19.33 25.22
N TYR A 60 -5.88 20.63 25.19
CA TYR A 60 -5.32 21.38 26.31
C TYR A 60 -6.41 22.24 26.94
N LYS A 61 -6.61 22.05 28.24
CA LYS A 61 -7.64 22.77 28.99
C LYS A 61 -7.02 23.84 29.89
N ASN A 62 -7.67 24.98 29.95
CA ASN A 62 -7.35 26.01 30.93
C ASN A 62 -7.80 25.54 32.32
N GLN A 63 -6.88 25.39 33.21
CA GLN A 63 -7.18 24.93 34.59
C GLN A 63 -8.09 25.89 35.39
N LEU A 64 -8.06 27.19 35.08
CA LEU A 64 -8.86 28.19 35.77
C LEU A 64 -10.34 28.18 35.31
N THR A 65 -10.60 27.85 34.09
CA THR A 65 -11.95 27.93 33.48
C THR A 65 -12.52 26.56 33.09
N GLY A 66 -11.70 25.51 33.04
CA GLY A 66 -12.08 24.18 32.55
C GLY A 66 -12.29 24.09 31.03
N LYS A 67 -12.15 25.19 30.30
CA LYS A 67 -12.40 25.27 28.87
C LYS A 67 -11.18 24.81 28.06
N VAL A 68 -11.43 24.19 26.91
CA VAL A 68 -10.37 23.84 25.94
C VAL A 68 -9.91 25.13 25.25
N TYR A 69 -8.60 25.40 25.30
CA TYR A 69 -7.99 26.55 24.63
C TYR A 69 -7.11 26.16 23.44
N ARG A 70 -6.70 24.89 23.34
CA ARG A 70 -5.90 24.35 22.24
C ARG A 70 -6.28 22.89 21.97
N SER A 71 -6.25 22.50 20.73
CA SER A 71 -6.43 21.12 20.29
C SER A 71 -5.42 20.82 19.20
N ASP A 72 -4.61 19.77 19.39
CA ASP A 72 -3.70 19.23 18.39
C ASP A 72 -4.28 17.92 17.86
N LYS A 73 -4.06 17.66 16.56
CA LYS A 73 -4.57 16.48 15.88
C LYS A 73 -3.45 15.84 15.07
N GLU A 74 -3.16 14.58 15.35
CA GLU A 74 -2.28 13.74 14.56
C GLU A 74 -3.12 12.83 13.68
N MET A 75 -2.81 12.81 12.38
CA MET A 75 -3.49 11.92 11.43
C MET A 75 -3.13 10.47 11.71
N GLY A 76 -4.07 9.56 11.50
CA GLY A 76 -3.84 8.14 11.64
C GLY A 76 -2.99 7.56 10.50
N GLU A 77 -2.45 6.39 10.72
CA GLU A 77 -1.72 5.64 9.68
C GLU A 77 -2.68 5.10 8.63
N VAL A 78 -2.29 5.19 7.36
CA VAL A 78 -3.00 4.54 6.24
C VAL A 78 -2.36 3.19 5.97
N LYS A 79 -3.16 2.15 5.88
CA LYS A 79 -2.70 0.77 5.64
C LYS A 79 -3.47 0.15 4.49
N MET A 80 -2.72 -0.48 3.58
CA MET A 80 -3.26 -1.37 2.57
C MET A 80 -2.90 -2.80 2.96
N ASN A 81 -3.91 -3.61 3.25
CA ASN A 81 -3.75 -5.00 3.69
C ASN A 81 -4.25 -5.93 2.61
N PHE A 82 -3.56 -7.05 2.41
CA PHE A 82 -4.00 -8.12 1.54
C PHE A 82 -3.24 -9.42 1.86
N THR A 83 -3.78 -10.55 1.43
CA THR A 83 -3.11 -11.84 1.55
C THR A 83 -2.89 -12.42 0.16
N ILE A 84 -1.65 -12.76 -0.16
CA ILE A 84 -1.32 -13.44 -1.41
C ILE A 84 -1.50 -14.93 -1.21
N GLY A 85 -2.40 -15.54 -1.99
CA GLY A 85 -2.70 -16.97 -1.91
C GLY A 85 -1.83 -17.83 -2.82
N GLU A 86 -1.36 -17.27 -3.93
CA GLU A 86 -0.47 -17.95 -4.89
C GLU A 86 0.73 -17.07 -5.20
N TYR A 87 1.92 -17.57 -4.96
CA TYR A 87 3.18 -16.82 -5.07
C TYR A 87 4.34 -17.74 -5.45
N ASP A 88 5.37 -17.15 -6.02
CA ASP A 88 6.67 -17.79 -6.24
C ASP A 88 7.70 -17.38 -5.18
N TYR A 89 8.87 -18.02 -5.21
CA TYR A 89 9.93 -17.72 -4.25
C TYR A 89 10.50 -16.30 -4.42
N ALA A 90 10.47 -15.76 -5.64
CA ALA A 90 10.89 -14.38 -5.89
C ALA A 90 9.97 -13.38 -5.20
N THR A 91 8.66 -13.54 -5.34
CA THR A 91 7.64 -12.72 -4.64
C THR A 91 7.81 -12.82 -3.12
N LYS A 92 8.08 -14.02 -2.62
CA LYS A 92 8.32 -14.25 -1.19
C LYS A 92 9.57 -13.52 -0.70
N ALA A 93 10.67 -13.56 -1.46
CA ALA A 93 11.89 -12.81 -1.14
C ALA A 93 11.68 -11.29 -1.22
N ASP A 94 10.94 -10.79 -2.21
CA ASP A 94 10.65 -9.36 -2.39
C ASP A 94 9.84 -8.76 -1.24
N LEU A 95 8.92 -9.52 -0.66
CA LEU A 95 7.97 -9.01 0.34
C LEU A 95 8.28 -9.46 1.77
N LEU A 96 8.89 -10.63 1.95
CA LEU A 96 9.22 -11.19 3.25
C LEU A 96 10.72 -11.08 3.55
N GLY A 97 11.53 -10.83 2.53
CA GLY A 97 12.99 -10.83 2.61
C GLY A 97 13.59 -12.23 2.50
N GLY A 98 14.90 -12.31 2.61
CA GLY A 98 15.65 -13.54 2.40
C GLY A 98 16.20 -13.63 0.98
N THR A 99 16.64 -14.83 0.62
CA THR A 99 17.17 -15.14 -0.71
C THR A 99 16.36 -16.21 -1.39
N ALA A 100 16.14 -16.06 -2.68
CA ALA A 100 15.38 -17.00 -3.49
C ALA A 100 16.13 -17.43 -4.73
N THR A 101 15.92 -18.68 -5.11
CA THR A 101 16.21 -19.23 -6.43
C THR A 101 14.91 -19.72 -7.05
N ASP A 102 14.94 -20.29 -8.24
CA ASP A 102 13.73 -20.85 -8.87
C ASP A 102 13.10 -22.00 -8.07
N THR A 103 13.86 -22.64 -7.20
CA THR A 103 13.45 -23.85 -6.46
C THR A 103 13.55 -23.75 -4.95
N THR A 104 14.13 -22.69 -4.42
CA THR A 104 14.36 -22.54 -2.97
C THR A 104 14.14 -21.11 -2.50
N TRP A 105 13.77 -20.99 -1.24
CA TRP A 105 13.77 -19.73 -0.51
C TRP A 105 14.35 -19.94 0.88
N GLU A 106 15.23 -19.05 1.29
CA GLU A 106 15.87 -19.05 2.61
C GLU A 106 15.52 -17.76 3.36
N ARG A 107 15.06 -17.92 4.58
CA ARG A 107 14.72 -16.77 5.43
C ARG A 107 15.96 -15.98 5.82
N ALA A 108 15.86 -14.66 5.81
CA ALA A 108 16.92 -13.79 6.34
C ALA A 108 17.16 -14.04 7.85
N LYS A 109 18.42 -13.97 8.27
CA LYS A 109 18.82 -14.19 9.67
C LYS A 109 18.63 -12.97 10.58
N GLY A 110 18.35 -11.80 10.06
CA GLY A 110 18.24 -10.55 10.80
C GLY A 110 16.97 -9.80 10.51
N LYS A 111 16.89 -8.57 11.04
CA LYS A 111 15.81 -7.64 10.68
C LYS A 111 15.86 -7.32 9.21
N VAL A 112 14.70 -7.39 8.57
CA VAL A 112 14.51 -6.99 7.17
C VAL A 112 13.61 -5.77 7.18
N SER A 113 14.02 -4.71 6.49
CA SER A 113 13.19 -3.53 6.22
C SER A 113 12.91 -3.51 4.73
N ILE A 114 11.65 -3.57 4.36
CA ILE A 114 11.21 -3.63 2.97
C ILE A 114 10.25 -2.49 2.73
N GLU A 115 10.56 -1.68 1.73
CA GLU A 115 9.70 -0.61 1.28
C GLU A 115 9.32 -0.85 -0.18
N LYS A 116 8.04 -0.78 -0.47
CA LYS A 116 7.50 -0.95 -1.83
C LYS A 116 6.45 0.13 -2.10
N PHE A 117 6.27 0.47 -3.39
CA PHE A 117 5.02 1.10 -3.77
C PHE A 117 3.94 0.03 -3.93
N LEU A 118 2.71 0.41 -3.64
CA LEU A 118 1.53 -0.44 -3.80
C LEU A 118 0.52 0.25 -4.70
N VAL A 119 -0.07 -0.50 -5.62
CA VAL A 119 -1.13 0.00 -6.51
C VAL A 119 -2.27 -0.99 -6.54
N GLY A 120 -3.44 -0.57 -6.11
CA GLY A 120 -4.68 -1.33 -6.23
C GLY A 120 -5.59 -0.73 -7.31
N LEU A 121 -6.22 -1.57 -8.12
CA LEU A 121 -7.29 -1.19 -9.03
C LEU A 121 -8.59 -1.81 -8.53
N THR A 122 -9.56 -0.96 -8.19
CA THR A 122 -10.87 -1.40 -7.70
C THR A 122 -11.78 -1.86 -8.84
N GLU A 123 -12.86 -2.57 -8.49
CA GLU A 123 -13.87 -2.99 -9.48
C GLU A 123 -14.55 -1.80 -10.17
N ASP A 124 -14.62 -0.66 -9.48
CA ASP A 124 -15.18 0.61 -9.98
C ASP A 124 -14.16 1.48 -10.75
N ASP A 125 -13.08 0.88 -11.23
CA ASP A 125 -12.08 1.55 -12.05
C ASP A 125 -11.36 2.74 -11.37
N GLN A 126 -11.10 2.60 -10.07
CA GLN A 126 -10.27 3.55 -9.33
C GLN A 126 -8.90 2.92 -9.02
N TYR A 127 -7.83 3.60 -9.42
CA TYR A 127 -6.47 3.27 -8.98
C TYR A 127 -6.18 3.96 -7.66
N ILE A 128 -5.72 3.19 -6.69
CA ILE A 128 -5.25 3.68 -5.39
C ILE A 128 -3.76 3.38 -5.32
N VAL A 129 -2.95 4.41 -5.13
CA VAL A 129 -1.49 4.30 -5.16
C VAL A 129 -0.92 4.80 -3.84
N ILE A 130 -0.13 3.95 -3.19
CA ILE A 130 0.74 4.33 -2.08
C ILE A 130 2.18 4.27 -2.61
N PRO A 131 2.82 5.43 -2.89
CA PRO A 131 4.15 5.49 -3.50
C PRO A 131 5.26 4.91 -2.64
N ARG A 132 5.09 4.95 -1.33
CA ARG A 132 6.04 4.38 -0.38
C ARG A 132 5.30 3.78 0.80
N ALA A 133 5.41 2.49 0.95
CA ALA A 133 4.84 1.74 2.07
C ALA A 133 5.92 0.91 2.75
N ASP A 134 5.93 0.92 4.08
CA ASP A 134 6.67 -0.06 4.86
C ASP A 134 5.90 -1.39 4.83
N ILE A 135 6.57 -2.43 4.38
CA ILE A 135 5.96 -3.74 4.15
C ILE A 135 6.24 -4.66 5.33
N ALA A 136 5.19 -5.04 6.03
CA ALA A 136 5.21 -6.11 7.01
C ALA A 136 4.51 -7.34 6.42
N ALA A 137 5.29 -8.36 6.10
CA ALA A 137 4.80 -9.62 5.58
C ALA A 137 5.04 -10.76 6.57
N ARG A 138 4.17 -11.74 6.55
CA ARG A 138 4.30 -12.97 7.35
C ARG A 138 3.70 -14.15 6.61
N GLU A 139 4.01 -15.35 7.09
CA GLU A 139 3.34 -16.56 6.64
C GLU A 139 2.17 -16.86 7.57
N ALA A 140 1.02 -17.17 7.01
CA ALA A 140 -0.13 -17.63 7.79
C ALA A 140 -1.03 -18.54 6.96
N THR A 141 -1.65 -19.48 7.65
CA THR A 141 -2.63 -20.37 7.03
C THR A 141 -3.99 -19.70 7.03
N THR A 142 -4.59 -19.59 5.85
CA THR A 142 -5.97 -19.13 5.65
C THR A 142 -6.67 -20.17 4.79
N ASP A 143 -7.81 -20.68 5.25
CA ASP A 143 -8.57 -21.71 4.55
C ASP A 143 -7.72 -22.93 4.12
N LYS A 144 -6.85 -23.40 5.01
CA LYS A 144 -5.91 -24.53 4.81
C LYS A 144 -4.75 -24.24 3.83
N ALA A 145 -4.68 -23.07 3.23
CA ALA A 145 -3.58 -22.65 2.39
C ALA A 145 -2.60 -21.76 3.18
N VAL A 146 -1.30 -21.97 3.00
CA VAL A 146 -0.26 -21.08 3.54
C VAL A 146 -0.12 -19.90 2.60
N GLY A 147 -0.67 -18.76 3.00
CA GLY A 147 -0.58 -17.50 2.27
C GLY A 147 0.46 -16.55 2.85
N LEU A 148 0.61 -15.40 2.21
CA LEU A 148 1.42 -14.28 2.65
C LEU A 148 0.52 -13.09 2.98
N PRO A 149 0.06 -12.93 4.22
CA PRO A 149 -0.54 -11.69 4.67
C PRO A 149 0.47 -10.55 4.63
N ILE A 150 0.09 -9.48 3.95
CA ILE A 150 0.89 -8.27 3.74
C ILE A 150 0.16 -7.10 4.40
N VAL A 151 0.89 -6.30 5.14
CA VAL A 151 0.46 -5.01 5.64
C VAL A 151 1.40 -3.96 5.07
N GLY A 152 0.91 -3.13 4.18
CA GLY A 152 1.63 -1.98 3.65
C GLY A 152 1.20 -0.72 4.39
N THR A 153 2.04 -0.20 5.27
CA THR A 153 1.80 1.05 5.99
C THR A 153 2.38 2.21 5.20
N GLU A 154 1.55 3.17 4.85
CA GLU A 154 1.98 4.39 4.18
C GLU A 154 3.03 5.13 5.00
N ILE A 155 4.12 5.50 4.34
CA ILE A 155 5.15 6.38 4.88
C ILE A 155 5.44 7.51 3.90
N GLU A 156 5.89 8.64 4.42
CA GLU A 156 6.18 9.82 3.61
C GLU A 156 7.23 9.53 2.54
N PRO A 157 6.94 9.82 1.25
CA PRO A 157 7.94 9.69 0.20
C PRO A 157 9.16 10.58 0.46
N THR A 158 10.34 10.13 0.03
CA THR A 158 11.58 10.91 0.16
C THR A 158 11.61 12.14 -0.76
N ASN A 159 10.84 12.14 -1.82
CA ASN A 159 10.70 13.27 -2.74
C ASN A 159 9.46 14.09 -2.34
N GLU A 160 9.68 15.33 -1.93
CA GLU A 160 8.63 16.27 -1.51
C GLU A 160 7.57 16.56 -2.57
N GLN A 161 7.85 16.30 -3.84
CA GLN A 161 6.87 16.46 -4.93
C GLN A 161 5.91 15.28 -5.06
N VAL A 162 6.20 14.18 -4.39
CA VAL A 162 5.38 12.96 -4.42
C VAL A 162 4.48 12.96 -3.20
N ALA A 163 3.16 12.91 -3.42
CA ALA A 163 2.20 12.76 -2.34
C ALA A 163 2.27 11.35 -1.73
N ALA A 164 1.87 11.22 -0.48
CA ALA A 164 1.86 9.93 0.20
C ALA A 164 0.81 8.96 -0.37
N GLU A 165 -0.28 9.49 -0.92
CA GLU A 165 -1.34 8.70 -1.55
C GLU A 165 -1.88 9.40 -2.80
N TYR A 166 -2.23 8.61 -3.82
CA TYR A 166 -2.90 9.09 -5.04
C TYR A 166 -4.11 8.23 -5.36
N TRP A 167 -5.13 8.89 -5.88
CA TRP A 167 -6.28 8.24 -6.50
C TRP A 167 -6.42 8.71 -7.94
N PHE A 168 -6.56 7.77 -8.87
CA PHE A 168 -6.76 8.06 -10.30
C PHE A 168 -7.96 7.30 -10.83
N ASP A 169 -8.82 7.99 -11.58
CA ASP A 169 -9.80 7.33 -12.43
C ASP A 169 -9.06 6.58 -13.55
N ALA A 170 -9.48 5.36 -13.85
CA ALA A 170 -8.79 4.54 -14.86
C ALA A 170 -8.75 5.19 -16.25
N SER A 171 -9.68 6.08 -16.56
CA SER A 171 -9.72 6.79 -17.85
C SER A 171 -8.51 7.69 -18.12
N VAL A 172 -7.82 8.14 -17.05
CA VAL A 172 -6.61 8.97 -17.16
C VAL A 172 -5.31 8.16 -17.11
N VAL A 173 -5.38 6.88 -16.78
CA VAL A 173 -4.23 5.97 -16.69
C VAL A 173 -4.05 5.25 -18.03
N LYS A 174 -3.42 5.93 -18.96
CA LYS A 174 -3.22 5.48 -20.34
C LYS A 174 -1.91 5.97 -20.93
N SER A 175 -1.50 5.42 -22.06
CA SER A 175 -0.35 5.96 -22.83
C SER A 175 -0.57 7.43 -23.20
N ALA A 176 0.52 8.16 -23.30
CA ALA A 176 0.52 9.54 -23.78
C ALA A 176 -0.01 9.63 -25.22
#